data_9bd7bf90876283b4e493b484c9bdcd3a
#
_entry.id   9bd7bf90876283b4e493b484c9bdcd3a
#
_cell.length_a   1.000
_cell.length_b   1.000
_cell.length_c   1.000
_cell.angle_alpha   90.00
_cell.angle_beta   90.00
_cell.angle_gamma   90.00
#
_symmetry.space_group_name_H-M   'P 1'
#
loop_
_entity.id
_entity.type
_entity.pdbx_description
1 polymer ?
#
loop_
_entity_poly.entity_id
_entity_poly.type
_entity_poly.pdbx_seq_one_letter_code
_entity_poly.pdbx_strand_id
1 'polypeptide(L)'
;MDDGKSTLIGRLLYDSDGIYDDQLSSVRRASVAKNVELDLSLLTDGLRAEREQGITIDVAYRYFSTPRRKFIIADAPGHEQYTRNMATGASTAELAIILVDARKGVLRQTRRHTLIASLMGIRQMIVAVNKMDLVAFDQPTFLGICGQFSEFAKSMEDVTFHFVPLSALDGDNVIRRSARMAWYGGSPVLHLLETLPAHAPDEGAFRFPIQTVIRPNQDFRGYAGRVASGVARPGQDVIALPSLQRTAIKDILLYDRKLDDAGSGRSVVLTTTDHIDLGRGDMLVPADGLPKISTKITAQIVWLSHKPLCQGQRYLVKHTTKLVCGTIGRLEHKIDINSFSELEVESLQLNEIGLVQLDLHNPIFCDPYRKNRSTGSLIVIDPSNSETVAAGMIVAAVTDQSGEITDDYTGSSSNRNPGLTVWFTGLSGAGKTTICRSVATELLALGLPVEVMDGDVIRHHLCKDLGYSKADRDENIRRIAFVSQLLTRNGTIVLVSAISPYRAARDAARSSIGEFLEVYVNTPLSVCELRDAKLLYQKARAGGLTGFTGIDDPYEPPLDPEIVCNTAEESTRESASKVVAAVLHHLHFEASIGPHCSMALTSHNVTEAPWK
;
A
#
# COMPACT_ATOMS: atom_id res chain seq x y z
N MET A 1 -28.69 -5.89 -8.68
CA MET A 1 -29.34 -4.96 -9.61
C MET A 1 -28.62 -5.10 -10.93
N ASP A 2 -29.29 -5.60 -11.94
CA ASP A 2 -28.65 -5.94 -13.21
C ASP A 2 -28.96 -4.84 -14.24
N ASP A 3 -28.04 -3.91 -14.43
CA ASP A 3 -28.13 -2.89 -15.48
C ASP A 3 -27.68 -3.42 -16.86
N GLY A 4 -27.37 -4.73 -16.94
CA GLY A 4 -26.94 -5.43 -18.16
C GLY A 4 -25.46 -5.34 -18.47
N LYS A 5 -24.62 -5.17 -17.45
CA LYS A 5 -23.16 -5.09 -17.58
C LYS A 5 -22.58 -6.34 -18.23
N SER A 6 -22.84 -7.51 -17.65
CA SER A 6 -22.36 -8.79 -18.15
C SER A 6 -22.89 -9.09 -19.56
N THR A 7 -24.14 -8.68 -19.85
CA THR A 7 -24.74 -8.80 -21.19
C THR A 7 -24.02 -7.93 -22.22
N LEU A 8 -23.70 -6.66 -21.88
CA LEU A 8 -22.99 -5.77 -22.79
C LEU A 8 -21.55 -6.26 -23.07
N ILE A 9 -20.83 -6.70 -22.03
CA ILE A 9 -19.49 -7.27 -22.19
C ILE A 9 -19.55 -8.53 -23.06
N GLY A 10 -20.47 -9.44 -22.75
CA GLY A 10 -20.67 -10.64 -23.56
C GLY A 10 -21.03 -10.34 -25.01
N ARG A 11 -21.85 -9.30 -25.27
CA ARG A 11 -22.19 -8.84 -26.62
C ARG A 11 -20.98 -8.28 -27.36
N LEU A 12 -20.17 -7.45 -26.70
CA LEU A 12 -18.94 -6.92 -27.30
C LEU A 12 -17.96 -8.03 -27.66
N LEU A 13 -17.77 -9.02 -26.78
CA LEU A 13 -16.91 -10.18 -27.03
C LEU A 13 -17.45 -11.05 -28.18
N TYR A 14 -18.76 -11.31 -28.18
CA TYR A 14 -19.40 -12.15 -29.19
C TYR A 14 -19.32 -11.54 -30.60
N ASP A 15 -19.72 -10.29 -30.71
CA ASP A 15 -19.80 -9.60 -32.01
C ASP A 15 -18.42 -9.14 -32.53
N SER A 16 -17.34 -9.21 -31.71
CA SER A 16 -15.95 -8.89 -32.09
C SER A 16 -15.10 -10.12 -32.40
N ASP A 17 -15.72 -11.29 -32.57
CA ASP A 17 -15.04 -12.58 -32.77
C ASP A 17 -13.97 -12.91 -31.68
N GLY A 18 -14.16 -12.35 -30.49
CA GLY A 18 -13.26 -12.52 -29.34
C GLY A 18 -13.52 -13.79 -28.52
N ILE A 19 -14.39 -14.71 -28.99
CA ILE A 19 -14.80 -15.91 -28.26
C ILE A 19 -14.34 -17.17 -29.00
N TYR A 20 -13.75 -18.10 -28.27
CA TYR A 20 -13.39 -19.41 -28.84
C TYR A 20 -14.61 -20.31 -29.01
N ASP A 21 -14.62 -21.19 -30.03
CA ASP A 21 -15.74 -22.05 -30.39
C ASP A 21 -16.20 -23.00 -29.27
N ASP A 22 -15.28 -23.45 -28.44
CA ASP A 22 -15.54 -24.30 -27.27
C ASP A 22 -16.32 -23.54 -26.18
N GLN A 23 -15.97 -22.28 -25.93
CA GLN A 23 -16.67 -21.40 -25.00
C GLN A 23 -18.08 -21.10 -25.51
N LEU A 24 -18.24 -20.76 -26.80
CA LEU A 24 -19.53 -20.49 -27.41
C LEU A 24 -20.44 -21.73 -27.36
N SER A 25 -19.90 -22.91 -27.61
CA SER A 25 -20.62 -24.18 -27.52
C SER A 25 -21.10 -24.48 -26.09
N SER A 26 -20.32 -24.10 -25.09
CA SER A 26 -20.66 -24.24 -23.67
C SER A 26 -21.82 -23.30 -23.29
N VAL A 27 -21.74 -22.03 -23.71
CA VAL A 27 -22.78 -21.01 -23.47
C VAL A 27 -24.09 -21.41 -24.13
N ARG A 28 -24.05 -21.87 -25.39
CA ARG A 28 -25.27 -22.34 -26.08
C ARG A 28 -25.96 -23.49 -25.33
N ARG A 29 -25.21 -24.48 -24.85
CA ARG A 29 -25.76 -25.58 -24.03
C ARG A 29 -26.39 -25.08 -22.73
N ALA A 30 -25.73 -24.15 -22.04
CA ALA A 30 -26.26 -23.58 -20.80
C ALA A 30 -27.48 -22.68 -21.04
N SER A 31 -27.55 -21.95 -22.17
CA SER A 31 -28.69 -21.11 -22.55
C SER A 31 -29.95 -21.95 -22.86
N VAL A 32 -29.76 -23.05 -23.57
CA VAL A 32 -30.85 -24.01 -23.84
C VAL A 32 -31.47 -24.57 -22.55
N ALA A 33 -30.63 -24.87 -21.55
CA ALA A 33 -31.09 -25.32 -20.23
C ALA A 33 -31.92 -24.26 -19.48
N LYS A 34 -31.78 -22.99 -19.81
CA LYS A 34 -32.54 -21.85 -19.24
C LYS A 34 -33.72 -21.40 -20.12
N ASN A 35 -34.01 -22.08 -21.22
CA ASN A 35 -35.03 -21.68 -22.23
C ASN A 35 -34.78 -20.26 -22.81
N VAL A 36 -33.56 -19.86 -22.97
CA VAL A 36 -33.14 -18.58 -23.57
C VAL A 36 -32.33 -18.90 -24.83
N GLU A 37 -32.55 -18.13 -25.93
CA GLU A 37 -31.90 -18.39 -27.21
C GLU A 37 -30.35 -18.29 -27.10
N LEU A 38 -29.84 -17.26 -26.45
CA LEU A 38 -28.40 -17.13 -26.13
C LEU A 38 -28.17 -16.16 -24.94
N ASP A 39 -27.77 -16.69 -23.81
CA ASP A 39 -27.44 -15.89 -22.60
C ASP A 39 -25.97 -15.49 -22.60
N LEU A 40 -25.64 -14.34 -23.16
CA LEU A 40 -24.27 -13.83 -23.28
C LEU A 40 -23.67 -13.42 -21.93
N SER A 41 -24.47 -13.24 -20.87
CA SER A 41 -23.97 -12.96 -19.53
C SER A 41 -23.11 -14.11 -18.99
N LEU A 42 -23.38 -15.34 -19.42
CA LEU A 42 -22.62 -16.53 -19.02
C LEU A 42 -21.16 -16.52 -19.49
N LEU A 43 -20.80 -15.66 -20.44
CA LEU A 43 -19.41 -15.48 -20.90
C LEU A 43 -18.55 -14.76 -19.87
N THR A 44 -19.16 -13.96 -19.01
CA THR A 44 -18.45 -13.07 -18.07
C THR A 44 -18.37 -13.62 -16.66
N ASP A 45 -19.36 -14.42 -16.24
CA ASP A 45 -19.43 -14.93 -14.87
C ASP A 45 -18.38 -16.03 -14.62
N GLY A 46 -17.23 -15.63 -14.05
CA GLY A 46 -16.08 -16.51 -13.84
C GLY A 46 -16.15 -17.32 -12.55
N LEU A 47 -16.57 -16.72 -11.45
CA LEU A 47 -16.61 -17.35 -10.14
C LEU A 47 -17.94 -18.07 -9.91
N ARG A 48 -17.89 -19.19 -9.18
CA ARG A 48 -19.11 -19.93 -8.82
C ARG A 48 -20.07 -19.08 -7.99
N ALA A 49 -19.52 -18.26 -7.06
CA ALA A 49 -20.30 -17.35 -6.24
C ALA A 49 -20.97 -16.24 -7.07
N GLU A 50 -20.34 -15.74 -8.12
CA GLU A 50 -20.93 -14.76 -9.05
C GLU A 50 -22.11 -15.35 -9.81
N ARG A 51 -21.97 -16.60 -10.27
CA ARG A 51 -23.06 -17.33 -10.97
C ARG A 51 -24.26 -17.63 -10.06
N GLU A 52 -24.01 -17.97 -8.79
CA GLU A 52 -25.04 -18.26 -7.80
C GLU A 52 -25.78 -16.99 -7.34
N GLN A 53 -25.07 -15.85 -7.23
CA GLN A 53 -25.63 -14.59 -6.74
C GLN A 53 -26.06 -13.64 -7.87
N GLY A 54 -25.61 -13.86 -9.10
CA GLY A 54 -25.89 -12.99 -10.25
C GLY A 54 -25.28 -11.60 -10.14
N ILE A 55 -24.15 -11.47 -9.40
CA ILE A 55 -23.43 -10.20 -9.22
C ILE A 55 -21.94 -10.40 -9.46
N THR A 56 -21.27 -9.40 -10.01
CA THR A 56 -19.80 -9.34 -10.09
C THR A 56 -19.24 -8.99 -8.71
N ILE A 57 -18.30 -9.78 -8.22
CA ILE A 57 -17.68 -9.61 -6.89
C ILE A 57 -16.30 -8.99 -7.01
N ASP A 58 -15.48 -9.51 -7.93
CA ASP A 58 -14.10 -9.08 -8.13
C ASP A 58 -13.90 -8.48 -9.52
N VAL A 59 -12.74 -7.81 -9.73
CA VAL A 59 -12.41 -7.25 -11.05
C VAL A 59 -11.93 -8.38 -11.96
N ALA A 60 -12.68 -8.65 -13.01
CA ALA A 60 -12.31 -9.60 -14.05
C ALA A 60 -11.80 -8.88 -15.29
N TYR A 61 -10.63 -9.29 -15.80
CA TYR A 61 -10.08 -8.73 -17.02
C TYR A 61 -10.42 -9.60 -18.22
N ARG A 62 -10.97 -8.99 -19.28
CA ARG A 62 -11.31 -9.63 -20.55
C ARG A 62 -10.59 -8.91 -21.69
N TYR A 63 -10.23 -9.69 -22.69
CA TYR A 63 -9.43 -9.18 -23.80
C TYR A 63 -10.16 -9.42 -25.11
N PHE A 64 -10.21 -8.41 -25.95
CA PHE A 64 -10.62 -8.55 -27.34
C PHE A 64 -9.85 -7.57 -28.21
N SER A 65 -9.89 -7.79 -29.52
CA SER A 65 -9.21 -6.95 -30.48
C SER A 65 -10.08 -6.70 -31.71
N THR A 66 -9.97 -5.50 -32.24
CA THR A 66 -10.45 -5.17 -33.57
C THR A 66 -9.24 -4.91 -34.48
N PRO A 67 -9.43 -4.82 -35.80
CA PRO A 67 -8.33 -4.42 -36.68
C PRO A 67 -7.67 -3.08 -36.32
N ARG A 68 -8.37 -2.22 -35.58
CA ARG A 68 -7.90 -0.86 -35.20
C ARG A 68 -7.23 -0.81 -33.83
N ARG A 69 -7.75 -1.57 -32.85
CA ARG A 69 -7.31 -1.44 -31.45
C ARG A 69 -7.46 -2.74 -30.67
N LYS A 70 -6.55 -2.97 -29.71
CA LYS A 70 -6.68 -4.01 -28.68
C LYS A 70 -7.31 -3.41 -27.42
N PHE A 71 -8.21 -4.15 -26.80
CA PHE A 71 -8.98 -3.72 -25.64
C PHE A 71 -8.77 -4.66 -24.46
N ILE A 72 -8.66 -4.08 -23.28
CA ILE A 72 -8.70 -4.78 -22.00
C ILE A 72 -9.92 -4.24 -21.26
N ILE A 73 -10.94 -5.07 -21.08
CA ILE A 73 -12.12 -4.72 -20.29
C ILE A 73 -11.83 -5.09 -18.83
N ALA A 74 -11.88 -4.12 -17.94
CA ALA A 74 -11.95 -4.35 -16.49
C ALA A 74 -13.43 -4.42 -16.09
N ASP A 75 -13.96 -5.61 -15.92
CA ASP A 75 -15.33 -5.83 -15.43
C ASP A 75 -15.34 -5.60 -13.92
N ALA A 76 -15.74 -4.40 -13.52
CA ALA A 76 -15.76 -3.98 -12.13
C ALA A 76 -17.16 -4.18 -11.50
N PRO A 77 -17.24 -4.61 -10.23
CA PRO A 77 -18.50 -4.83 -9.55
C PRO A 77 -19.31 -3.54 -9.43
N GLY A 78 -20.64 -3.67 -9.62
CA GLY A 78 -21.58 -2.56 -9.50
C GLY A 78 -22.16 -2.38 -8.10
N HIS A 79 -21.95 -3.29 -7.16
CA HIS A 79 -22.56 -3.26 -5.84
C HIS A 79 -21.73 -2.41 -4.85
N GLU A 80 -22.41 -1.67 -3.98
CA GLU A 80 -21.77 -0.72 -3.03
C GLU A 80 -20.70 -1.37 -2.14
N GLN A 81 -20.91 -2.62 -1.73
CA GLN A 81 -19.97 -3.38 -0.90
C GLN A 81 -18.61 -3.64 -1.59
N TYR A 82 -18.56 -3.57 -2.91
CA TYR A 82 -17.37 -3.85 -3.71
C TYR A 82 -16.74 -2.60 -4.34
N THR A 83 -16.98 -1.43 -3.78
CA THR A 83 -16.42 -0.14 -4.28
C THR A 83 -14.90 -0.16 -4.37
N ARG A 84 -14.21 -0.90 -3.47
CA ARG A 84 -12.75 -1.13 -3.53
C ARG A 84 -12.34 -1.73 -4.88
N ASN A 85 -13.02 -2.78 -5.30
CA ASN A 85 -12.71 -3.47 -6.55
C ASN A 85 -13.05 -2.59 -7.75
N MET A 86 -14.14 -1.83 -7.69
CA MET A 86 -14.47 -0.82 -8.70
C MET A 86 -13.40 0.26 -8.84
N ALA A 87 -12.91 0.82 -7.72
CA ALA A 87 -11.83 1.80 -7.72
C ALA A 87 -10.52 1.21 -8.29
N THR A 88 -10.22 -0.06 -7.99
CA THR A 88 -9.06 -0.77 -8.55
C THR A 88 -9.17 -0.90 -10.08
N GLY A 89 -10.31 -1.30 -10.61
CA GLY A 89 -10.53 -1.37 -12.06
C GLY A 89 -10.43 0.01 -12.73
N ALA A 90 -11.05 1.03 -12.11
CA ALA A 90 -11.05 2.40 -12.63
C ALA A 90 -9.64 3.04 -12.63
N SER A 91 -8.78 2.70 -11.66
CA SER A 91 -7.43 3.29 -11.55
C SER A 91 -6.51 2.96 -12.73
N THR A 92 -6.78 1.87 -13.45
CA THR A 92 -6.00 1.41 -14.61
C THR A 92 -6.70 1.68 -15.94
N ALA A 93 -7.96 2.13 -15.90
CA ALA A 93 -8.76 2.35 -17.10
C ALA A 93 -8.50 3.73 -17.72
N GLU A 94 -8.55 3.78 -19.04
CA GLU A 94 -8.42 5.01 -19.84
C GLU A 94 -9.78 5.60 -20.20
N LEU A 95 -10.81 4.75 -20.26
CA LEU A 95 -12.18 5.08 -20.57
C LEU A 95 -13.13 4.28 -19.67
N ALA A 96 -14.27 4.87 -19.29
CA ALA A 96 -15.31 4.16 -18.55
C ALA A 96 -16.60 4.06 -19.36
N ILE A 97 -17.30 2.91 -19.25
CA ILE A 97 -18.67 2.75 -19.72
C ILE A 97 -19.56 2.73 -18.49
N ILE A 98 -20.41 3.73 -18.33
CA ILE A 98 -21.39 3.86 -17.26
C ILE A 98 -22.74 3.39 -17.78
N LEU A 99 -23.25 2.28 -17.26
CA LEU A 99 -24.57 1.78 -17.67
C LEU A 99 -25.68 2.44 -16.87
N VAL A 100 -26.76 2.75 -17.58
CA VAL A 100 -28.01 3.28 -17.01
C VAL A 100 -29.17 2.45 -17.57
N ASP A 101 -29.98 1.83 -16.70
CA ASP A 101 -31.21 1.14 -17.12
C ASP A 101 -32.25 2.20 -17.53
N ALA A 102 -32.71 2.16 -18.78
CA ALA A 102 -33.66 3.13 -19.36
C ALA A 102 -34.96 3.26 -18.54
N ARG A 103 -35.38 2.19 -17.85
CA ARG A 103 -36.59 2.18 -17.00
C ARG A 103 -36.40 2.91 -15.67
N LYS A 104 -35.15 2.99 -15.17
CA LYS A 104 -34.83 3.48 -13.81
C LYS A 104 -34.19 4.87 -13.81
N GLY A 105 -33.55 5.25 -14.92
CA GLY A 105 -32.83 6.53 -15.02
C GLY A 105 -31.55 6.58 -14.15
N VAL A 106 -31.13 7.79 -13.80
CA VAL A 106 -29.89 8.05 -13.08
C VAL A 106 -30.06 7.77 -11.58
N LEU A 107 -29.52 6.64 -11.11
CA LEU A 107 -29.58 6.24 -9.71
C LEU A 107 -28.40 6.82 -8.90
N ARG A 108 -28.51 6.80 -7.55
CA ARG A 108 -27.45 7.18 -6.62
C ARG A 108 -26.15 6.41 -6.89
N GLN A 109 -26.25 5.14 -7.22
CA GLN A 109 -25.11 4.29 -7.54
C GLN A 109 -24.42 4.72 -8.85
N THR A 110 -25.19 5.07 -9.88
CA THR A 110 -24.67 5.63 -11.14
C THR A 110 -23.84 6.89 -10.88
N ARG A 111 -24.35 7.79 -10.04
CA ARG A 111 -23.64 9.03 -9.64
C ARG A 111 -22.33 8.73 -8.93
N ARG A 112 -22.35 7.79 -7.96
CA ARG A 112 -21.15 7.36 -7.21
C ARG A 112 -20.08 6.80 -8.14
N HIS A 113 -20.46 5.89 -9.04
CA HIS A 113 -19.51 5.27 -9.97
C HIS A 113 -18.90 6.30 -10.94
N THR A 114 -19.70 7.22 -11.44
CA THR A 114 -19.23 8.31 -12.29
C THR A 114 -18.24 9.19 -11.54
N LEU A 115 -18.53 9.56 -10.30
CA LEU A 115 -17.64 10.36 -9.46
C LEU A 115 -16.31 9.64 -9.20
N ILE A 116 -16.35 8.38 -8.77
CA ILE A 116 -15.12 7.60 -8.52
C ILE A 116 -14.30 7.47 -9.80
N ALA A 117 -14.93 7.17 -10.94
CA ALA A 117 -14.23 7.08 -12.23
C ALA A 117 -13.56 8.42 -12.60
N SER A 118 -14.25 9.54 -12.39
CA SER A 118 -13.69 10.89 -12.60
C SER A 118 -12.51 11.17 -11.68
N LEU A 119 -12.63 10.83 -10.40
CA LEU A 119 -11.55 10.99 -9.41
C LEU A 119 -10.33 10.13 -9.75
N MET A 120 -10.56 8.91 -10.26
CA MET A 120 -9.48 8.04 -10.76
C MET A 120 -8.88 8.57 -12.09
N GLY A 121 -9.28 9.77 -12.52
CA GLY A 121 -8.72 10.49 -13.65
C GLY A 121 -9.24 10.04 -15.02
N ILE A 122 -10.33 9.28 -15.10
CA ILE A 122 -10.95 8.94 -16.38
C ILE A 122 -11.61 10.18 -16.96
N ARG A 123 -11.16 10.60 -18.14
CA ARG A 123 -11.63 11.83 -18.82
C ARG A 123 -12.67 11.57 -19.90
N GLN A 124 -12.74 10.34 -20.40
CA GLN A 124 -13.69 9.93 -21.43
C GLN A 124 -14.66 8.92 -20.85
N MET A 125 -15.95 9.21 -20.85
CA MET A 125 -16.98 8.32 -20.33
C MET A 125 -18.10 8.12 -21.35
N ILE A 126 -18.45 6.86 -21.61
CA ILE A 126 -19.62 6.49 -22.41
C ILE A 126 -20.76 6.20 -21.45
N VAL A 127 -21.81 7.01 -21.49
CA VAL A 127 -23.05 6.77 -20.75
C VAL A 127 -23.96 5.94 -21.62
N ALA A 128 -23.97 4.64 -21.35
CA ALA A 128 -24.73 3.65 -22.10
C ALA A 128 -26.13 3.48 -21.49
N VAL A 129 -27.13 4.11 -22.10
CA VAL A 129 -28.55 3.95 -21.70
C VAL A 129 -29.05 2.64 -22.26
N ASN A 130 -29.01 1.61 -21.43
CA ASN A 130 -29.29 0.22 -21.81
C ASN A 130 -30.75 -0.15 -21.56
N LYS A 131 -31.17 -1.27 -22.15
CA LYS A 131 -32.53 -1.81 -22.11
C LYS A 131 -33.57 -0.90 -22.78
N MET A 132 -33.15 -0.24 -23.86
CA MET A 132 -34.06 0.58 -24.66
C MET A 132 -35.20 -0.23 -25.30
N ASP A 133 -34.99 -1.53 -25.49
CA ASP A 133 -36.02 -2.49 -25.90
C ASP A 133 -37.22 -2.53 -24.92
N LEU A 134 -36.96 -2.37 -23.61
CA LEU A 134 -38.00 -2.41 -22.57
C LEU A 134 -38.79 -1.10 -22.44
N VAL A 135 -38.32 -0.03 -23.11
CA VAL A 135 -39.03 1.25 -23.20
C VAL A 135 -39.38 1.60 -24.66
N ALA A 136 -39.58 0.55 -25.50
CA ALA A 136 -39.97 0.67 -26.91
C ALA A 136 -39.10 1.62 -27.74
N PHE A 137 -37.78 1.74 -27.41
CA PHE A 137 -36.82 2.58 -28.08
C PHE A 137 -37.17 4.07 -28.09
N ASP A 138 -37.87 4.52 -27.03
CA ASP A 138 -38.45 5.86 -26.93
C ASP A 138 -37.36 6.97 -26.80
N GLN A 139 -37.37 7.91 -27.74
CA GLN A 139 -36.44 9.05 -27.77
C GLN A 139 -36.61 10.00 -26.56
N PRO A 140 -37.84 10.43 -26.17
CA PRO A 140 -38.07 11.25 -24.99
C PRO A 140 -37.46 10.66 -23.70
N THR A 141 -37.58 9.37 -23.46
CA THR A 141 -37.00 8.66 -22.32
C THR A 141 -35.47 8.80 -22.33
N PHE A 142 -34.82 8.57 -23.47
CA PHE A 142 -33.38 8.74 -23.60
C PHE A 142 -32.95 10.19 -23.33
N LEU A 143 -33.60 11.17 -23.94
CA LEU A 143 -33.26 12.58 -23.75
C LEU A 143 -33.48 13.03 -22.30
N GLY A 144 -34.52 12.55 -21.64
CA GLY A 144 -34.77 12.80 -20.22
C GLY A 144 -33.63 12.30 -19.32
N ILE A 145 -33.11 11.10 -19.59
CA ILE A 145 -31.95 10.54 -18.88
C ILE A 145 -30.68 11.34 -19.16
N CYS A 146 -30.44 11.71 -20.42
CA CYS A 146 -29.31 12.57 -20.78
C CYS A 146 -29.36 13.91 -20.03
N GLY A 147 -30.53 14.54 -19.94
CA GLY A 147 -30.71 15.80 -19.21
C GLY A 147 -30.42 15.65 -17.72
N GLN A 148 -30.95 14.61 -17.06
CA GLN A 148 -30.69 14.32 -15.65
C GLN A 148 -29.21 14.05 -15.38
N PHE A 149 -28.56 13.30 -16.27
CA PHE A 149 -27.13 12.99 -16.12
C PHE A 149 -26.26 14.24 -16.36
N SER A 150 -26.58 15.03 -17.38
CA SER A 150 -25.84 16.26 -17.69
C SER A 150 -25.95 17.30 -16.58
N GLU A 151 -27.10 17.41 -15.93
CA GLU A 151 -27.28 18.30 -14.78
C GLU A 151 -26.40 17.87 -13.60
N PHE A 152 -26.40 16.59 -13.31
CA PHE A 152 -25.53 15.98 -12.29
C PHE A 152 -24.04 16.19 -12.62
N ALA A 153 -23.65 16.04 -13.87
CA ALA A 153 -22.26 16.07 -14.33
C ALA A 153 -21.69 17.49 -14.54
N LYS A 154 -22.45 18.56 -14.35
CA LYS A 154 -22.01 19.95 -14.56
C LYS A 154 -20.74 20.33 -13.79
N SER A 155 -20.54 19.76 -12.60
CA SER A 155 -19.36 20.01 -11.77
C SER A 155 -18.10 19.24 -12.22
N MET A 156 -18.22 18.37 -13.23
CA MET A 156 -17.11 17.55 -13.74
C MET A 156 -16.53 18.16 -15.03
N GLU A 157 -15.96 19.35 -14.92
CA GLU A 157 -15.49 20.14 -16.08
C GLU A 157 -14.45 19.42 -16.96
N ASP A 158 -13.65 18.53 -16.37
CA ASP A 158 -12.57 17.81 -17.06
C ASP A 158 -13.01 16.49 -17.71
N VAL A 159 -14.29 16.15 -17.70
CA VAL A 159 -14.81 14.86 -18.20
C VAL A 159 -15.73 15.08 -19.39
N THR A 160 -15.47 14.34 -20.47
CA THR A 160 -16.33 14.33 -21.66
C THR A 160 -17.25 13.11 -21.60
N PHE A 161 -18.55 13.36 -21.74
CA PHE A 161 -19.57 12.33 -21.72
C PHE A 161 -20.15 12.08 -23.10
N HIS A 162 -20.24 10.81 -23.49
CA HIS A 162 -20.81 10.34 -24.74
C HIS A 162 -22.04 9.48 -24.44
N PHE A 163 -23.23 9.97 -24.81
CA PHE A 163 -24.48 9.27 -24.53
C PHE A 163 -24.84 8.34 -25.67
N VAL A 164 -25.10 7.07 -25.37
CA VAL A 164 -25.46 6.05 -26.37
C VAL A 164 -26.70 5.28 -25.89
N PRO A 165 -27.86 5.38 -26.60
CA PRO A 165 -29.00 4.51 -26.34
C PRO A 165 -28.74 3.15 -26.95
N LEU A 166 -28.90 2.07 -26.18
CA LEU A 166 -28.62 0.71 -26.67
C LEU A 166 -29.53 -0.35 -26.08
N SER A 167 -29.60 -1.50 -26.74
CA SER A 167 -30.04 -2.79 -26.19
C SER A 167 -28.85 -3.75 -26.24
N ALA A 168 -28.27 -4.05 -25.11
CA ALA A 168 -27.16 -5.01 -25.02
C ALA A 168 -27.65 -6.43 -25.37
N LEU A 169 -28.91 -6.74 -25.11
CA LEU A 169 -29.51 -8.04 -25.43
C LEU A 169 -29.61 -8.24 -26.94
N ASP A 170 -30.14 -7.26 -27.65
CA ASP A 170 -30.40 -7.33 -29.09
C ASP A 170 -29.19 -6.88 -29.94
N GLY A 171 -28.21 -6.18 -29.31
CA GLY A 171 -27.01 -5.65 -29.99
C GLY A 171 -27.22 -4.28 -30.64
N ASP A 172 -28.37 -3.62 -30.41
CA ASP A 172 -28.63 -2.29 -30.96
C ASP A 172 -27.67 -1.25 -30.44
N ASN A 173 -27.03 -0.49 -31.34
CA ASN A 173 -26.02 0.53 -31.08
C ASN A 173 -24.80 0.04 -30.27
N VAL A 174 -24.56 -1.27 -30.20
CA VAL A 174 -23.34 -1.81 -29.60
C VAL A 174 -22.20 -1.78 -30.62
N ILE A 175 -22.31 -2.50 -31.73
CA ILE A 175 -21.33 -2.52 -32.82
C ILE A 175 -21.80 -1.70 -34.04
N ARG A 176 -23.08 -1.87 -34.40
CA ARG A 176 -23.70 -1.21 -35.55
C ARG A 176 -24.83 -0.31 -35.11
N ARG A 177 -25.13 0.71 -35.92
CA ARG A 177 -26.30 1.56 -35.68
C ARG A 177 -27.59 0.75 -35.74
N SER A 178 -28.48 1.04 -34.81
CA SER A 178 -29.80 0.42 -34.76
C SER A 178 -30.75 1.04 -35.79
N ALA A 179 -31.47 0.21 -36.55
CA ALA A 179 -32.57 0.66 -37.36
C ALA A 179 -33.81 1.07 -36.54
N ARG A 180 -33.96 0.48 -35.34
CA ARG A 180 -35.05 0.76 -34.38
C ARG A 180 -34.92 2.12 -33.69
N MET A 181 -33.71 2.69 -33.69
CA MET A 181 -33.37 4.01 -33.13
C MET A 181 -32.84 4.94 -34.23
N ALA A 182 -33.54 5.06 -35.35
CA ALA A 182 -33.14 5.90 -36.49
C ALA A 182 -32.99 7.37 -36.10
N TRP A 183 -33.64 7.82 -35.01
CA TRP A 183 -33.51 9.16 -34.45
C TRP A 183 -32.13 9.42 -33.78
N TYR A 184 -31.36 8.37 -33.45
CA TYR A 184 -30.05 8.52 -32.88
C TYR A 184 -28.99 8.74 -33.97
N GLY A 185 -28.49 9.94 -34.07
CA GLY A 185 -27.43 10.32 -35.05
C GLY A 185 -26.01 10.01 -34.61
N GLY A 186 -25.81 9.59 -33.37
CA GLY A 186 -24.48 9.33 -32.76
C GLY A 186 -23.82 8.03 -33.23
N SER A 187 -22.67 7.74 -32.67
CA SER A 187 -21.88 6.53 -32.96
C SER A 187 -22.22 5.38 -32.01
N PRO A 188 -22.15 4.12 -32.48
CA PRO A 188 -22.24 2.92 -31.62
C PRO A 188 -21.09 2.86 -30.63
N VAL A 189 -21.25 2.05 -29.56
CA VAL A 189 -20.27 1.90 -28.49
C VAL A 189 -18.91 1.49 -29.02
N LEU A 190 -18.82 0.45 -29.87
CA LEU A 190 -17.54 -0.02 -30.39
C LEU A 190 -16.81 1.06 -31.21
N HIS A 191 -17.54 1.82 -32.02
CA HIS A 191 -16.94 2.92 -32.79
C HIS A 191 -16.34 4.01 -31.89
N LEU A 192 -17.02 4.34 -30.77
CA LEU A 192 -16.47 5.26 -29.77
C LEU A 192 -15.22 4.69 -29.10
N LEU A 193 -15.25 3.40 -28.73
CA LEU A 193 -14.08 2.72 -28.15
C LEU A 193 -12.86 2.74 -29.09
N GLU A 194 -13.08 2.62 -30.41
CA GLU A 194 -12.01 2.67 -31.41
C GLU A 194 -11.47 4.07 -31.69
N THR A 195 -12.29 5.10 -31.56
CA THR A 195 -12.00 6.45 -32.05
C THR A 195 -11.68 7.45 -30.93
N LEU A 196 -12.24 7.26 -29.73
CA LEU A 196 -11.91 8.12 -28.60
C LEU A 196 -10.42 8.03 -28.27
N PRO A 197 -9.78 9.17 -28.00
CA PRO A 197 -8.38 9.17 -27.64
C PRO A 197 -8.20 8.35 -26.35
N ALA A 198 -7.36 7.33 -26.43
CA ALA A 198 -6.76 6.75 -25.24
C ALA A 198 -5.94 7.86 -24.57
N HIS A 199 -5.79 7.79 -23.26
CA HIS A 199 -4.93 8.74 -22.57
C HIS A 199 -3.57 8.74 -23.27
N ALA A 200 -3.10 9.90 -23.72
CA ALA A 200 -1.75 10.00 -24.22
C ALA A 200 -0.80 9.47 -23.14
N PRO A 201 0.26 8.72 -23.50
CA PRO A 201 1.31 8.38 -22.55
C PRO A 201 1.66 9.66 -21.80
N ASP A 202 1.80 9.55 -20.48
CA ASP A 202 2.04 10.72 -19.63
C ASP A 202 3.30 11.46 -20.15
N GLU A 203 3.08 12.48 -20.98
CA GLU A 203 4.14 13.28 -21.64
C GLU A 203 4.82 14.23 -20.64
N GLY A 204 4.48 14.11 -19.35
CA GLY A 204 5.06 14.86 -18.26
C GLY A 204 6.58 14.69 -18.16
N ALA A 205 7.19 15.41 -17.24
CA ALA A 205 8.60 15.29 -16.94
C ALA A 205 8.96 13.83 -16.59
N PHE A 206 10.15 13.38 -16.98
CA PHE A 206 10.63 12.02 -16.73
C PHE A 206 10.58 11.69 -15.24
N ARG A 207 9.98 10.55 -14.89
CA ARG A 207 9.90 9.99 -13.54
C ARG A 207 10.20 8.50 -13.58
N PHE A 208 11.20 8.09 -12.83
CA PHE A 208 11.59 6.69 -12.75
C PHE A 208 11.76 6.25 -11.29
N PRO A 209 10.68 5.82 -10.63
CA PRO A 209 10.74 5.22 -9.30
C PRO A 209 11.50 3.90 -9.33
N ILE A 210 12.51 3.74 -8.47
CA ILE A 210 13.32 2.54 -8.39
C ILE A 210 12.58 1.48 -7.59
N GLN A 211 12.39 0.31 -8.20
CA GLN A 211 11.74 -0.84 -7.60
C GLN A 211 12.73 -1.81 -6.97
N THR A 212 13.86 -2.04 -7.63
CA THR A 212 14.93 -2.90 -7.14
C THR A 212 16.25 -2.56 -7.80
N VAL A 213 17.34 -2.88 -7.11
CA VAL A 213 18.71 -2.72 -7.61
C VAL A 213 19.22 -4.09 -8.01
N ILE A 214 19.72 -4.22 -9.22
CA ILE A 214 20.30 -5.44 -9.79
C ILE A 214 21.81 -5.31 -9.76
N ARG A 215 22.48 -6.18 -8.98
CA ARG A 215 23.93 -6.18 -8.82
C ARG A 215 24.46 -7.62 -8.82
N PRO A 216 24.53 -8.29 -10.00
CA PRO A 216 24.98 -9.67 -10.11
C PRO A 216 26.49 -9.84 -9.85
N ASN A 217 27.29 -8.80 -10.08
CA ASN A 217 28.73 -8.74 -9.87
C ASN A 217 29.18 -7.32 -9.48
N GLN A 218 30.50 -7.11 -9.34
CA GLN A 218 31.05 -5.80 -8.95
C GLN A 218 30.98 -4.75 -10.07
N ASP A 219 30.95 -5.19 -11.34
CA ASP A 219 31.06 -4.32 -12.51
C ASP A 219 29.71 -3.84 -13.05
N PHE A 220 28.61 -4.48 -12.62
CA PHE A 220 27.27 -4.13 -13.07
C PHE A 220 26.39 -3.65 -11.91
N ARG A 221 25.82 -2.48 -12.09
CA ARG A 221 24.78 -1.93 -11.21
C ARG A 221 23.64 -1.37 -12.07
N GLY A 222 22.48 -2.02 -11.99
CA GLY A 222 21.28 -1.64 -12.72
C GLY A 222 20.15 -1.27 -11.77
N TYR A 223 19.38 -0.26 -12.12
CA TYR A 223 18.21 0.21 -11.39
C TYR A 223 16.98 -0.21 -12.17
N ALA A 224 16.25 -1.19 -11.65
CA ALA A 224 15.02 -1.69 -12.27
C ALA A 224 13.82 -0.92 -11.78
N GLY A 225 12.94 -0.53 -12.69
CA GLY A 225 11.73 0.20 -12.40
C GLY A 225 10.82 0.29 -13.63
N ARG A 226 9.71 1.00 -13.46
CA ARG A 226 8.79 1.36 -14.54
C ARG A 226 8.88 2.87 -14.77
N VAL A 227 9.03 3.29 -16.00
CA VAL A 227 8.94 4.70 -16.38
C VAL A 227 7.52 5.19 -16.05
N ALA A 228 7.39 6.04 -15.05
CA ALA A 228 6.09 6.55 -14.58
C ALA A 228 5.56 7.65 -15.50
N SER A 229 6.44 8.49 -16.03
CA SER A 229 6.13 9.52 -17.03
C SER A 229 7.35 9.91 -17.83
N GLY A 230 7.13 10.60 -18.96
CA GLY A 230 8.19 11.05 -19.85
C GLY A 230 8.91 9.92 -20.56
N VAL A 231 10.11 10.20 -21.03
CA VAL A 231 10.94 9.26 -21.81
C VAL A 231 12.35 9.25 -21.25
N ALA A 232 12.88 8.06 -20.97
CA ALA A 232 14.29 7.85 -20.67
C ALA A 232 15.08 7.76 -21.98
N ARG A 233 16.25 8.40 -22.06
CA ARG A 233 17.19 8.29 -23.18
C ARG A 233 18.62 8.12 -22.68
N PRO A 234 19.46 7.31 -23.35
CA PRO A 234 20.88 7.28 -23.04
C PRO A 234 21.51 8.67 -23.21
N GLY A 235 22.41 9.03 -22.30
CA GLY A 235 23.01 10.37 -22.24
C GLY A 235 22.17 11.46 -21.59
N GLN A 236 20.95 11.15 -21.18
CA GLN A 236 20.09 12.11 -20.48
C GLN A 236 20.60 12.39 -19.09
N ASP A 237 20.77 13.68 -18.74
CA ASP A 237 21.09 14.12 -17.38
C ASP A 237 19.92 13.90 -16.44
N VAL A 238 20.19 13.29 -15.31
CA VAL A 238 19.20 12.96 -14.28
C VAL A 238 19.74 13.28 -12.89
N ILE A 239 18.81 13.52 -11.98
CA ILE A 239 19.08 13.70 -10.55
C ILE A 239 18.49 12.50 -9.80
N ALA A 240 19.29 11.97 -8.88
CA ALA A 240 18.89 10.91 -7.96
C ALA A 240 18.25 11.51 -6.70
N LEU A 241 17.00 11.20 -6.42
CA LEU A 241 16.33 11.60 -5.19
C LEU A 241 16.38 10.46 -4.16
N PRO A 242 16.63 10.72 -2.88
CA PRO A 242 16.71 12.04 -2.22
C PRO A 242 18.08 12.71 -2.24
N SER A 243 19.16 12.04 -2.66
CA SER A 243 20.54 12.50 -2.52
C SER A 243 20.88 13.76 -3.34
N LEU A 244 20.06 14.14 -4.29
CA LEU A 244 20.27 15.22 -5.27
C LEU A 244 21.53 15.05 -6.12
N GLN A 245 22.16 13.88 -6.11
CA GLN A 245 23.33 13.61 -6.94
C GLN A 245 22.96 13.62 -8.42
N ARG A 246 23.76 14.32 -9.20
CA ARG A 246 23.62 14.39 -10.66
C ARG A 246 24.38 13.25 -11.31
N THR A 247 23.79 12.66 -12.34
CA THR A 247 24.41 11.66 -13.20
C THR A 247 23.72 11.65 -14.56
N ALA A 248 24.16 10.79 -15.46
CA ALA A 248 23.48 10.56 -16.73
C ALA A 248 23.07 9.10 -16.88
N ILE A 249 21.99 8.86 -17.61
CA ILE A 249 21.58 7.52 -18.01
C ILE A 249 22.62 6.98 -19.00
N LYS A 250 23.28 5.88 -18.66
CA LYS A 250 24.28 5.24 -19.51
C LYS A 250 23.63 4.32 -20.54
N ASP A 251 22.88 3.33 -20.06
CA ASP A 251 22.19 2.36 -20.89
C ASP A 251 20.76 2.13 -20.39
N ILE A 252 19.87 1.77 -21.31
CA ILE A 252 18.52 1.31 -21.05
C ILE A 252 18.43 -0.14 -21.48
N LEU A 253 18.11 -1.04 -20.56
CA LEU A 253 18.09 -2.48 -20.80
C LEU A 253 16.69 -3.05 -20.65
N LEU A 254 16.29 -3.87 -21.62
CA LEU A 254 15.10 -4.71 -21.54
C LEU A 254 15.53 -6.17 -21.80
N TYR A 255 15.57 -6.97 -20.73
CA TYR A 255 16.27 -8.25 -20.72
C TYR A 255 17.73 -8.06 -21.19
N ASP A 256 18.16 -8.72 -22.24
CA ASP A 256 19.52 -8.66 -22.79
C ASP A 256 19.70 -7.62 -23.90
N ARG A 257 18.67 -6.81 -24.19
CA ARG A 257 18.70 -5.83 -25.29
C ARG A 257 18.85 -4.42 -24.75
N LYS A 258 19.74 -3.66 -25.39
CA LYS A 258 19.79 -2.20 -25.20
C LYS A 258 18.69 -1.54 -26.04
N LEU A 259 18.08 -0.53 -25.46
CA LEU A 259 17.06 0.29 -26.10
C LEU A 259 17.59 1.70 -26.32
N ASP A 260 17.13 2.34 -27.40
CA ASP A 260 17.44 3.73 -27.71
C ASP A 260 16.61 4.69 -26.87
N ASP A 261 15.43 4.26 -26.43
CA ASP A 261 14.58 4.97 -25.51
C ASP A 261 13.63 4.06 -24.73
N ALA A 262 13.01 4.61 -23.67
CA ALA A 262 11.90 3.96 -22.95
C ALA A 262 10.89 5.01 -22.51
N GLY A 263 9.69 4.96 -23.07
CA GLY A 263 8.56 5.82 -22.72
C GLY A 263 7.78 5.37 -21.50
N SER A 264 6.84 6.21 -21.07
CA SER A 264 5.92 5.96 -19.97
C SER A 264 5.26 4.58 -20.04
N GLY A 265 5.14 3.91 -18.90
CA GLY A 265 4.56 2.57 -18.77
C GLY A 265 5.53 1.42 -19.01
N ARG A 266 6.72 1.67 -19.55
CA ARG A 266 7.70 0.62 -19.87
C ARG A 266 8.51 0.24 -18.65
N SER A 267 8.63 -1.06 -18.37
CA SER A 267 9.49 -1.60 -17.31
C SER A 267 10.87 -1.89 -17.89
N VAL A 268 11.92 -1.26 -17.35
CA VAL A 268 13.30 -1.34 -17.86
C VAL A 268 14.30 -1.34 -16.70
N VAL A 269 15.56 -1.65 -17.04
CA VAL A 269 16.70 -1.45 -16.15
C VAL A 269 17.54 -0.30 -16.70
N LEU A 270 17.75 0.73 -15.87
CA LEU A 270 18.64 1.83 -16.19
C LEU A 270 19.99 1.62 -15.54
N THR A 271 21.07 1.93 -16.26
CA THR A 271 22.42 2.07 -15.68
C THR A 271 22.82 3.55 -15.73
N THR A 272 23.68 3.97 -14.84
CA THR A 272 24.15 5.35 -14.75
C THR A 272 25.64 5.44 -15.06
N THR A 273 26.11 6.61 -15.47
CA THR A 273 27.54 6.85 -15.74
C THR A 273 28.37 6.79 -14.47
N ASP A 274 27.79 7.23 -13.34
CA ASP A 274 28.44 7.25 -12.05
C ASP A 274 27.88 6.18 -11.12
N HIS A 275 28.67 5.74 -10.16
CA HIS A 275 28.24 4.84 -9.10
C HIS A 275 27.48 5.62 -8.04
N ILE A 276 26.16 5.66 -8.14
CA ILE A 276 25.27 6.33 -7.18
C ILE A 276 24.65 5.30 -6.25
N ASP A 277 24.49 5.67 -4.99
CA ASP A 277 23.77 4.84 -4.02
C ASP A 277 22.27 5.13 -4.07
N LEU A 278 21.55 4.28 -4.77
CA LEU A 278 20.09 4.33 -4.94
C LEU A 278 19.48 3.01 -4.51
N GLY A 279 18.34 3.09 -3.85
CA GLY A 279 17.60 1.95 -3.36
C GLY A 279 16.14 1.95 -3.80
N ARG A 280 15.38 0.95 -3.32
CA ARG A 280 13.93 0.91 -3.51
C ARG A 280 13.29 2.11 -2.80
N GLY A 281 12.43 2.83 -3.52
CA GLY A 281 11.75 4.02 -3.00
C GLY A 281 12.39 5.33 -3.42
N ASP A 282 13.61 5.27 -3.96
CA ASP A 282 14.27 6.41 -4.58
C ASP A 282 13.76 6.63 -6.01
N MET A 283 14.11 7.76 -6.59
CA MET A 283 13.59 8.14 -7.92
C MET A 283 14.67 8.85 -8.74
N LEU A 284 14.77 8.49 -10.02
CA LEU A 284 15.52 9.29 -11.00
C LEU A 284 14.57 10.26 -11.69
N VAL A 285 14.99 11.52 -11.79
CA VAL A 285 14.20 12.63 -12.33
C VAL A 285 15.09 13.53 -13.20
N PRO A 286 14.54 14.32 -14.15
CA PRO A 286 15.34 15.27 -14.92
C PRO A 286 15.76 16.45 -14.05
N ALA A 287 16.86 17.10 -14.43
CA ALA A 287 17.41 18.23 -13.69
C ALA A 287 16.49 19.48 -13.70
N ASP A 288 15.71 19.65 -14.75
CA ASP A 288 14.84 20.81 -15.02
C ASP A 288 13.36 20.59 -14.67
N GLY A 289 13.04 19.56 -13.92
CA GLY A 289 11.63 19.21 -13.63
C GLY A 289 11.47 18.36 -12.38
N LEU A 290 11.96 18.81 -11.23
CA LEU A 290 11.86 18.07 -9.98
C LEU A 290 10.40 17.89 -9.54
N PRO A 291 10.00 16.71 -9.02
CA PRO A 291 8.74 16.54 -8.32
C PRO A 291 8.73 17.33 -7.02
N LYS A 292 7.56 17.49 -6.43
CA LYS A 292 7.48 18.04 -5.06
C LYS A 292 8.04 17.01 -4.07
N ILE A 293 8.93 17.48 -3.20
CA ILE A 293 9.47 16.71 -2.07
C ILE A 293 8.77 17.22 -0.84
N SER A 294 7.98 16.38 -0.19
CA SER A 294 7.15 16.82 0.93
C SER A 294 6.87 15.71 1.94
N THR A 295 6.81 16.10 3.21
CA THR A 295 6.28 15.31 4.31
C THR A 295 4.82 15.62 4.61
N LYS A 296 4.25 16.72 4.05
CA LYS A 296 2.85 17.12 4.25
C LYS A 296 2.15 17.21 2.91
N ILE A 297 1.15 16.39 2.73
CA ILE A 297 0.38 16.33 1.48
C ILE A 297 -1.11 16.46 1.77
N THR A 298 -1.82 17.10 0.84
CA THR A 298 -3.28 17.08 0.80
C THR A 298 -3.70 16.08 -0.26
N ALA A 299 -4.51 15.12 0.12
CA ALA A 299 -4.98 14.06 -0.76
C ALA A 299 -6.49 13.89 -0.69
N GLN A 300 -7.11 13.68 -1.83
CA GLN A 300 -8.47 13.20 -1.90
C GLN A 300 -8.45 11.70 -1.76
N ILE A 301 -9.16 11.16 -0.77
CA ILE A 301 -9.18 9.72 -0.48
C ILE A 301 -10.57 9.13 -0.65
N VAL A 302 -10.61 7.87 -1.08
CA VAL A 302 -11.78 7.00 -0.98
C VAL A 302 -11.54 6.06 0.20
N TRP A 303 -12.39 6.14 1.23
CA TRP A 303 -12.25 5.29 2.41
C TRP A 303 -12.83 3.91 2.15
N LEU A 304 -12.06 2.85 2.38
CA LEU A 304 -12.37 1.47 1.98
C LEU A 304 -12.49 0.51 3.17
N SER A 305 -12.40 1.01 4.40
CA SER A 305 -12.52 0.19 5.62
C SER A 305 -13.91 0.29 6.23
N HIS A 306 -14.36 -0.81 6.85
CA HIS A 306 -15.58 -0.82 7.67
C HIS A 306 -15.41 -0.03 8.98
N LYS A 307 -14.16 0.11 9.48
CA LYS A 307 -13.86 0.98 10.60
C LYS A 307 -13.85 2.42 10.11
N PRO A 308 -14.55 3.35 10.79
CA PRO A 308 -14.49 4.76 10.43
C PRO A 308 -13.05 5.31 10.43
N LEU A 309 -12.79 6.28 9.58
CA LEU A 309 -11.53 7.01 9.61
C LEU A 309 -11.39 7.74 10.95
N CYS A 310 -10.27 7.55 11.64
CA CYS A 310 -9.92 8.27 12.86
C CYS A 310 -8.77 9.23 12.57
N GLN A 311 -8.98 10.53 12.86
CA GLN A 311 -7.92 11.54 12.79
C GLN A 311 -6.85 11.25 13.86
N GLY A 312 -5.59 11.54 13.57
CA GLY A 312 -4.47 11.28 14.47
C GLY A 312 -3.98 9.83 14.49
N GLN A 313 -4.70 8.89 13.88
CA GLN A 313 -4.26 7.50 13.78
C GLN A 313 -3.12 7.35 12.78
N ARG A 314 -2.16 6.49 13.13
CA ARG A 314 -1.02 6.16 12.26
C ARG A 314 -1.38 5.08 11.26
N TYR A 315 -0.88 5.27 10.03
CA TYR A 315 -1.04 4.35 8.93
C TYR A 315 0.29 4.17 8.19
N LEU A 316 0.38 3.12 7.40
CA LEU A 316 1.40 3.00 6.38
C LEU A 316 0.87 3.61 5.08
N VAL A 317 1.65 4.48 4.48
CA VAL A 317 1.32 5.11 3.19
C VAL A 317 2.28 4.57 2.15
N LYS A 318 1.75 3.88 1.15
CA LYS A 318 2.53 3.40 0.01
C LYS A 318 2.35 4.35 -1.16
N HIS A 319 3.45 4.95 -1.58
CA HIS A 319 3.54 5.85 -2.71
C HIS A 319 4.60 5.35 -3.69
N THR A 320 4.22 5.11 -4.93
CA THR A 320 5.08 4.46 -5.93
C THR A 320 5.74 3.17 -5.38
N THR A 321 7.06 3.14 -5.26
CA THR A 321 7.84 2.03 -4.68
C THR A 321 8.19 2.23 -3.21
N LYS A 322 7.88 3.41 -2.62
CA LYS A 322 8.20 3.80 -1.25
C LYS A 322 7.05 3.47 -0.30
N LEU A 323 7.40 2.99 0.88
CA LEU A 323 6.47 2.79 1.99
C LEU A 323 6.93 3.67 3.15
N VAL A 324 6.06 4.54 3.65
CA VAL A 324 6.34 5.47 4.74
C VAL A 324 5.25 5.40 5.80
N CYS A 325 5.61 5.64 7.05
CA CYS A 325 4.62 5.88 8.09
C CYS A 325 4.03 7.28 7.94
N GLY A 326 2.76 7.43 8.22
CA GLY A 326 2.09 8.72 8.19
C GLY A 326 0.86 8.74 9.09
N THR A 327 0.38 9.94 9.36
CA THR A 327 -0.82 10.18 10.16
C THR A 327 -1.82 10.97 9.33
N ILE A 328 -3.09 10.63 9.39
CA ILE A 328 -4.14 11.48 8.85
C ILE A 328 -4.38 12.58 9.89
N GLY A 329 -3.76 13.75 9.64
CA GLY A 329 -3.76 14.84 10.59
C GLY A 329 -5.12 15.55 10.67
N ARG A 330 -5.72 15.88 9.53
CA ARG A 330 -6.99 16.57 9.42
C ARG A 330 -7.83 16.04 8.29
N LEU A 331 -9.13 15.85 8.54
CA LEU A 331 -10.16 15.69 7.53
C LEU A 331 -10.77 17.07 7.26
N GLU A 332 -10.55 17.61 6.06
CA GLU A 332 -11.03 18.95 5.73
C GLU A 332 -12.52 18.94 5.43
N HIS A 333 -12.96 18.06 4.55
CA HIS A 333 -14.36 17.86 4.22
C HIS A 333 -14.61 16.50 3.58
N LYS A 334 -15.87 16.10 3.57
CA LYS A 334 -16.40 14.97 2.80
C LYS A 334 -17.15 15.51 1.58
N ILE A 335 -17.09 14.77 0.47
CA ILE A 335 -17.88 15.08 -0.73
C ILE A 335 -19.22 14.33 -0.65
N ASP A 336 -20.32 15.06 -0.68
CA ASP A 336 -21.64 14.45 -0.87
C ASP A 336 -21.79 14.00 -2.32
N ILE A 337 -22.03 12.72 -2.51
CA ILE A 337 -22.17 12.08 -3.83
C ILE A 337 -23.38 12.60 -4.61
N ASN A 338 -24.40 13.11 -3.95
CA ASN A 338 -25.64 13.56 -4.60
C ASN A 338 -25.55 15.01 -5.10
N SER A 339 -24.96 15.89 -4.29
CA SER A 339 -24.89 17.32 -4.53
C SER A 339 -23.51 17.82 -4.95
N PHE A 340 -22.47 16.98 -4.79
CA PHE A 340 -21.04 17.36 -4.91
C PHE A 340 -20.62 18.47 -3.95
N SER A 341 -21.45 18.79 -2.96
CA SER A 341 -21.11 19.77 -1.94
C SER A 341 -20.09 19.19 -0.97
N GLU A 342 -19.27 20.07 -0.46
CA GLU A 342 -18.34 19.80 0.63
C GLU A 342 -19.08 19.84 1.95
N LEU A 343 -18.96 18.79 2.74
CA LEU A 343 -19.57 18.67 4.05
C LEU A 343 -18.50 18.56 5.13
N GLU A 344 -18.54 19.42 6.12
CA GLU A 344 -17.71 19.26 7.31
C GLU A 344 -18.15 18.04 8.10
N VAL A 345 -17.22 17.12 8.35
CA VAL A 345 -17.46 15.87 9.09
C VAL A 345 -16.22 15.51 9.91
N GLU A 346 -16.40 14.78 10.99
CA GLU A 346 -15.31 14.35 11.86
C GLU A 346 -14.65 13.05 11.41
N SER A 347 -15.35 12.24 10.59
CA SER A 347 -14.85 10.97 10.11
C SER A 347 -15.43 10.59 8.73
N LEU A 348 -14.78 9.64 8.03
CA LEU A 348 -15.31 9.01 6.83
C LEU A 348 -15.74 7.58 7.13
N GLN A 349 -16.90 7.21 6.60
CA GLN A 349 -17.41 5.85 6.61
C GLN A 349 -17.01 5.11 5.34
N LEU A 350 -17.24 3.79 5.32
CA LEU A 350 -16.98 2.95 4.15
C LEU A 350 -17.55 3.58 2.86
N ASN A 351 -16.72 3.65 1.82
CA ASN A 351 -17.04 4.18 0.49
C ASN A 351 -17.34 5.69 0.44
N GLU A 352 -17.00 6.41 1.50
CA GLU A 352 -17.07 7.87 1.48
C GLU A 352 -15.77 8.47 0.93
N ILE A 353 -15.91 9.65 0.37
CA ILE A 353 -14.83 10.38 -0.30
C ILE A 353 -14.60 11.67 0.46
N GLY A 354 -13.35 11.94 0.82
CA GLY A 354 -13.01 13.18 1.54
C GLY A 354 -11.64 13.71 1.18
N LEU A 355 -11.41 14.97 1.51
CA LEU A 355 -10.12 15.64 1.40
C LEU A 355 -9.43 15.59 2.77
N VAL A 356 -8.21 15.03 2.80
CA VAL A 356 -7.44 14.87 4.04
C VAL A 356 -6.06 15.47 3.92
N GLN A 357 -5.53 15.92 5.04
CA GLN A 357 -4.11 16.22 5.20
C GLN A 357 -3.40 15.00 5.79
N LEU A 358 -2.32 14.60 5.14
CA LEU A 358 -1.45 13.51 5.57
C LEU A 358 -0.09 14.08 5.97
N ASP A 359 0.31 13.80 7.21
CA ASP A 359 1.63 14.09 7.75
C ASP A 359 2.47 12.82 7.69
N LEU A 360 3.54 12.83 6.90
CA LEU A 360 4.41 11.68 6.65
C LEU A 360 5.70 11.79 7.44
N HIS A 361 6.19 10.69 7.97
CA HIS A 361 7.46 10.67 8.71
C HIS A 361 8.68 10.87 7.81
N ASN A 362 8.61 10.43 6.56
CA ASN A 362 9.65 10.59 5.56
C ASN A 362 9.08 11.25 4.31
N PRO A 363 9.84 12.11 3.62
CA PRO A 363 9.35 12.76 2.42
C PRO A 363 9.09 11.77 1.29
N ILE A 364 8.07 12.07 0.50
CA ILE A 364 7.78 11.40 -0.77
C ILE A 364 8.06 12.35 -1.94
N PHE A 365 8.26 11.78 -3.13
CA PHE A 365 8.55 12.52 -4.37
C PHE A 365 7.32 12.47 -5.26
N CYS A 366 6.46 13.47 -5.15
CA CYS A 366 5.12 13.40 -5.74
C CYS A 366 4.85 14.53 -6.72
N ASP A 367 3.96 14.24 -7.65
CA ASP A 367 3.30 15.21 -8.50
C ASP A 367 1.79 15.23 -8.16
N PRO A 368 1.05 16.31 -8.43
CA PRO A 368 -0.40 16.27 -8.33
C PRO A 368 -0.99 15.18 -9.24
N TYR A 369 -1.97 14.43 -8.76
CA TYR A 369 -2.57 13.30 -9.48
C TYR A 369 -3.10 13.69 -10.87
N ARG A 370 -3.63 14.89 -10.99
CA ARG A 370 -4.10 15.43 -12.29
C ARG A 370 -2.99 15.60 -13.32
N LYS A 371 -1.73 15.77 -12.88
CA LYS A 371 -0.57 15.91 -13.77
C LYS A 371 0.11 14.57 -14.05
N ASN A 372 0.20 13.73 -13.05
CA ASN A 372 0.84 12.41 -13.15
C ASN A 372 0.13 11.41 -12.23
N ARG A 373 -0.63 10.48 -12.80
CA ARG A 373 -1.37 9.48 -12.03
C ARG A 373 -0.44 8.56 -11.23
N SER A 374 0.70 8.19 -11.82
CA SER A 374 1.64 7.23 -11.20
C SER A 374 2.32 7.80 -9.97
N THR A 375 2.79 9.06 -10.02
CA THR A 375 3.46 9.74 -8.90
C THR A 375 2.51 10.59 -8.05
N GLY A 376 1.24 10.69 -8.44
CA GLY A 376 0.19 11.37 -7.69
C GLY A 376 -0.74 10.43 -6.92
N SER A 377 -0.59 9.11 -7.05
CA SER A 377 -1.43 8.14 -6.35
C SER A 377 -0.75 7.58 -5.11
N LEU A 378 -1.55 7.23 -4.10
CA LEU A 378 -1.10 6.54 -2.90
C LEU A 378 -2.17 5.56 -2.41
N ILE A 379 -1.76 4.62 -1.58
CA ILE A 379 -2.68 3.81 -0.78
C ILE A 379 -2.33 3.95 0.70
N VAL A 380 -3.36 3.93 1.53
CA VAL A 380 -3.26 3.95 2.99
C VAL A 380 -3.53 2.53 3.50
N ILE A 381 -2.67 2.04 4.36
CA ILE A 381 -2.67 0.66 4.84
C ILE A 381 -2.72 0.67 6.37
N ASP A 382 -3.60 -0.12 6.96
CA ASP A 382 -3.64 -0.36 8.41
C ASP A 382 -2.44 -1.22 8.81
N PRO A 383 -1.53 -0.74 9.68
CA PRO A 383 -0.33 -1.48 10.06
C PRO A 383 -0.65 -2.75 10.86
N SER A 384 -1.82 -2.85 11.50
CA SER A 384 -2.18 -3.98 12.37
C SER A 384 -2.52 -5.26 11.59
N ASN A 385 -3.14 -5.13 10.42
CA ASN A 385 -3.62 -6.25 9.61
C ASN A 385 -3.15 -6.20 8.15
N SER A 386 -2.37 -5.17 7.77
CA SER A 386 -1.90 -4.93 6.40
C SER A 386 -3.03 -4.70 5.38
N GLU A 387 -4.22 -4.34 5.84
CA GLU A 387 -5.36 -4.08 4.98
C GLU A 387 -5.28 -2.68 4.36
N THR A 388 -5.53 -2.57 3.04
CA THR A 388 -5.68 -1.27 2.38
C THR A 388 -6.99 -0.63 2.84
N VAL A 389 -6.89 0.47 3.57
CA VAL A 389 -8.03 1.20 4.15
C VAL A 389 -8.44 2.43 3.34
N ALA A 390 -7.56 2.94 2.48
CA ALA A 390 -7.93 3.99 1.53
C ALA A 390 -7.07 3.97 0.27
N ALA A 391 -7.65 4.46 -0.83
CA ALA A 391 -6.94 4.88 -2.03
C ALA A 391 -6.96 6.41 -2.10
N GLY A 392 -5.82 7.03 -2.42
CA GLY A 392 -5.68 8.48 -2.40
C GLY A 392 -5.07 9.06 -3.67
N MET A 393 -5.54 10.24 -4.03
CA MET A 393 -5.08 11.07 -5.12
C MET A 393 -4.49 12.35 -4.53
N ILE A 394 -3.20 12.58 -4.71
CA ILE A 394 -2.50 13.77 -4.22
C ILE A 394 -3.00 15.00 -4.99
N VAL A 395 -3.58 15.95 -4.26
CA VAL A 395 -4.05 17.23 -4.82
C VAL A 395 -2.93 18.26 -4.75
N ALA A 396 -2.29 18.36 -3.59
CA ALA A 396 -1.22 19.30 -3.36
C ALA A 396 -0.19 18.72 -2.37
N ALA A 397 1.04 19.20 -2.47
CA ALA A 397 2.07 19.00 -1.47
C ALA A 397 2.35 20.35 -0.83
N VAL A 398 2.26 20.40 0.49
CA VAL A 398 2.60 21.60 1.27
C VAL A 398 4.12 21.69 1.25
N THR A 399 4.66 22.63 0.51
CA THR A 399 6.09 22.95 0.59
C THR A 399 6.33 23.65 1.92
N ASP A 400 7.14 23.07 2.79
CA ASP A 400 7.72 23.83 3.89
C ASP A 400 8.42 25.04 3.27
N GLN A 401 8.05 26.27 3.69
CA GLN A 401 8.54 27.54 3.13
C GLN A 401 10.02 27.81 3.48
N SER A 402 10.85 26.82 3.61
CA SER A 402 12.30 26.96 3.64
C SER A 402 12.86 26.47 2.30
N GLY A 403 12.75 27.32 1.30
CA GLY A 403 13.30 27.13 -0.05
C GLY A 403 14.83 27.22 -0.12
N GLU A 404 15.53 26.86 0.94
CA GLU A 404 16.94 26.57 0.95
C GLU A 404 17.08 25.11 1.35
N ILE A 405 17.43 24.28 0.37
CA ILE A 405 17.97 22.95 0.62
C ILE A 405 19.35 23.24 1.22
N THR A 406 19.36 23.43 2.55
CA THR A 406 20.62 23.48 3.28
C THR A 406 21.22 22.08 3.20
N ASP A 407 22.52 22.02 2.93
CA ASP A 407 23.39 20.83 2.91
C ASP A 407 23.45 20.08 4.26
N ASP A 408 22.42 20.17 5.08
CA ASP A 408 22.31 19.59 6.41
C ASP A 408 21.67 18.19 6.41
N TYR A 409 22.17 17.33 5.52
CA TYR A 409 21.99 15.88 5.71
C TYR A 409 22.90 15.31 6.80
N THR A 410 23.70 16.15 7.45
CA THR A 410 24.38 15.84 8.71
C THR A 410 23.47 16.28 9.86
N GLY A 411 22.50 15.45 10.18
CA GLY A 411 21.92 15.28 11.50
C GLY A 411 21.69 16.50 12.38
N SER A 412 20.75 17.40 12.07
CA SER A 412 20.09 18.17 13.12
C SER A 412 18.59 17.88 13.12
N SER A 413 18.24 17.12 14.13
CA SER A 413 16.93 16.66 14.53
C SER A 413 16.09 17.81 15.11
N SER A 414 14.94 18.11 14.51
CA SER A 414 13.92 18.81 15.27
C SER A 414 12.50 18.23 15.14
N ASN A 415 12.32 17.07 14.50
CA ASN A 415 11.02 16.35 14.55
C ASN A 415 11.14 14.85 14.21
N ARG A 416 12.25 14.20 14.53
CA ARG A 416 12.33 12.74 14.55
C ARG A 416 11.94 12.29 15.95
N ASN A 417 11.00 11.34 16.10
CA ASN A 417 10.95 10.61 17.36
C ASN A 417 12.35 10.08 17.63
N PRO A 418 12.94 10.38 18.78
CA PRO A 418 14.25 9.84 19.10
C PRO A 418 14.15 8.32 19.03
N GLY A 419 15.05 7.68 18.29
CA GLY A 419 15.16 6.23 18.34
C GLY A 419 15.67 5.85 19.73
N LEU A 420 15.45 4.61 20.12
CA LEU A 420 15.82 4.13 21.46
C LEU A 420 16.31 2.68 21.36
N THR A 421 17.41 2.36 22.00
CA THR A 421 17.81 0.96 22.19
C THR A 421 17.33 0.47 23.55
N VAL A 422 16.53 -0.62 23.55
CA VAL A 422 16.11 -1.35 24.74
C VAL A 422 16.90 -2.64 24.81
N TRP A 423 17.78 -2.73 25.78
CA TRP A 423 18.77 -3.82 25.90
C TRP A 423 18.38 -4.81 26.96
N PHE A 424 17.87 -5.99 26.56
CA PHE A 424 17.53 -7.06 27.47
C PHE A 424 18.76 -7.91 27.78
N THR A 425 19.15 -7.96 29.06
CA THR A 425 20.25 -8.79 29.58
C THR A 425 19.74 -9.76 30.63
N GLY A 426 20.43 -10.89 30.82
CA GLY A 426 20.08 -11.95 31.77
C GLY A 426 20.56 -13.34 31.33
N LEU A 427 20.44 -14.35 32.18
CA LEU A 427 20.87 -15.72 31.92
C LEU A 427 20.15 -16.35 30.71
N SER A 428 20.73 -17.41 30.16
CA SER A 428 20.02 -18.25 29.19
C SER A 428 18.75 -18.82 29.83
N GLY A 429 17.63 -18.90 29.10
CA GLY A 429 16.36 -19.38 29.68
C GLY A 429 15.64 -18.37 30.59
N ALA A 430 16.18 -17.19 30.86
CA ALA A 430 15.55 -16.17 31.70
C ALA A 430 14.25 -15.58 31.13
N GLY A 431 13.96 -15.73 29.82
CA GLY A 431 12.75 -15.21 29.19
C GLY A 431 12.95 -13.95 28.32
N LYS A 432 14.18 -13.52 28.09
CA LYS A 432 14.52 -12.30 27.31
C LYS A 432 13.81 -12.22 25.96
N THR A 433 13.97 -13.23 25.11
CA THR A 433 13.39 -13.24 23.75
C THR A 433 11.85 -13.25 23.79
N THR A 434 11.26 -13.90 24.79
CA THR A 434 9.80 -13.96 24.96
C THR A 434 9.23 -12.58 25.32
N ILE A 435 9.82 -11.91 26.32
CA ILE A 435 9.43 -10.55 26.71
C ILE A 435 9.69 -9.58 25.55
N CYS A 436 10.86 -9.65 24.95
CA CYS A 436 11.26 -8.79 23.81
C CYS A 436 10.24 -8.85 22.65
N ARG A 437 9.77 -10.05 22.28
CA ARG A 437 8.76 -10.24 21.24
C ARG A 437 7.39 -9.68 21.65
N SER A 438 6.98 -9.84 22.91
CA SER A 438 5.75 -9.25 23.42
C SER A 438 5.79 -7.73 23.37
N VAL A 439 6.89 -7.13 23.82
CA VAL A 439 7.16 -5.68 23.73
C VAL A 439 7.13 -5.21 22.28
N ALA A 440 7.79 -5.94 21.36
CA ALA A 440 7.77 -5.60 19.94
C ALA A 440 6.35 -5.57 19.38
N THR A 441 5.54 -6.56 19.72
CA THR A 441 4.14 -6.63 19.26
C THR A 441 3.32 -5.44 19.76
N GLU A 442 3.47 -5.05 21.03
CA GLU A 442 2.74 -3.92 21.61
C GLU A 442 3.21 -2.57 21.02
N LEU A 443 4.52 -2.36 20.87
CA LEU A 443 5.06 -1.13 20.28
C LEU A 443 4.74 -1.00 18.78
N LEU A 444 4.76 -2.10 18.03
CA LEU A 444 4.32 -2.13 16.64
C LEU A 444 2.83 -1.82 16.51
N ALA A 445 1.99 -2.33 17.42
CA ALA A 445 0.56 -1.99 17.46
C ALA A 445 0.30 -0.51 17.74
N LEU A 446 1.24 0.18 18.40
CA LEU A 446 1.23 1.63 18.58
C LEU A 446 1.82 2.39 17.37
N GLY A 447 2.21 1.68 16.31
CA GLY A 447 2.76 2.27 15.09
C GLY A 447 4.18 2.80 15.23
N LEU A 448 4.93 2.37 16.25
CA LEU A 448 6.33 2.75 16.46
C LEU A 448 7.25 1.90 15.57
N PRO A 449 8.30 2.46 14.98
CA PRO A 449 9.29 1.70 14.22
C PRO A 449 10.13 0.85 15.16
N VAL A 450 9.97 -0.46 15.12
CA VAL A 450 10.64 -1.41 16.01
C VAL A 450 11.46 -2.41 15.20
N GLU A 451 12.71 -2.65 15.61
CA GLU A 451 13.56 -3.71 15.10
C GLU A 451 13.99 -4.64 16.24
N VAL A 452 13.90 -5.95 16.05
CA VAL A 452 14.27 -6.95 17.06
C VAL A 452 15.59 -7.58 16.70
N MET A 453 16.59 -7.41 17.56
CA MET A 453 17.92 -7.99 17.44
C MET A 453 18.09 -9.16 18.41
N ASP A 454 17.73 -10.38 17.97
CA ASP A 454 17.93 -11.59 18.75
C ASP A 454 19.40 -12.04 18.69
N GLY A 455 20.02 -12.20 19.84
CA GLY A 455 21.45 -12.54 19.97
C GLY A 455 21.85 -13.85 19.29
N ASP A 456 20.96 -14.83 19.24
CA ASP A 456 21.23 -16.11 18.56
C ASP A 456 21.22 -15.93 17.04
N VAL A 457 20.26 -15.16 16.52
CA VAL A 457 20.17 -14.82 15.09
C VAL A 457 21.37 -13.99 14.65
N ILE A 458 21.72 -12.96 15.41
CA ILE A 458 22.87 -12.11 15.14
C ILE A 458 24.17 -12.93 15.13
N ARG A 459 24.33 -13.83 16.11
CA ARG A 459 25.52 -14.67 16.20
C ARG A 459 25.66 -15.57 14.97
N HIS A 460 24.54 -16.08 14.46
CA HIS A 460 24.55 -16.94 13.28
C HIS A 460 24.85 -16.20 11.97
N HIS A 461 24.52 -14.92 11.86
CA HIS A 461 24.68 -14.15 10.63
C HIS A 461 25.86 -13.17 10.66
N LEU A 462 25.96 -12.36 11.71
CA LEU A 462 26.93 -11.25 11.79
C LEU A 462 28.22 -11.65 12.52
N CYS A 463 28.20 -12.68 13.38
CA CYS A 463 29.28 -13.04 14.27
C CYS A 463 29.67 -14.53 14.17
N LYS A 464 29.60 -15.09 12.95
CA LYS A 464 29.96 -16.51 12.68
C LYS A 464 31.43 -16.83 12.97
N ASP A 465 32.27 -15.82 12.85
CA ASP A 465 33.71 -15.86 13.08
C ASP A 465 34.11 -15.88 14.56
N LEU A 466 33.17 -15.62 15.46
CA LEU A 466 33.44 -15.50 16.89
C LEU A 466 33.15 -16.81 17.64
N GLY A 467 34.05 -17.15 18.58
CA GLY A 467 33.88 -18.22 19.56
C GLY A 467 33.09 -17.78 20.79
N TYR A 468 33.39 -18.44 21.94
CA TYR A 468 32.73 -18.16 23.21
C TYR A 468 33.70 -17.66 24.30
N SER A 469 34.94 -17.33 23.94
CA SER A 469 35.87 -16.67 24.85
C SER A 469 35.34 -15.32 25.33
N LYS A 470 35.87 -14.79 26.43
CA LYS A 470 35.51 -13.45 26.91
C LYS A 470 35.70 -12.39 25.83
N ALA A 471 36.82 -12.42 25.11
CA ALA A 471 37.12 -11.48 24.03
C ALA A 471 36.11 -11.59 22.87
N ASP A 472 35.71 -12.80 22.48
CA ASP A 472 34.70 -13.03 21.42
C ASP A 472 33.32 -12.54 21.86
N ARG A 473 32.98 -12.69 23.14
CA ARG A 473 31.71 -12.19 23.68
C ARG A 473 31.68 -10.67 23.71
N ASP A 474 32.75 -10.04 24.14
CA ASP A 474 32.88 -8.59 24.15
C ASP A 474 32.80 -8.02 22.72
N GLU A 475 33.47 -8.65 21.76
CA GLU A 475 33.40 -8.28 20.34
C GLU A 475 32.00 -8.49 19.76
N ASN A 476 31.31 -9.57 20.11
CA ASN A 476 29.92 -9.79 19.71
C ASN A 476 29.01 -8.65 20.21
N ILE A 477 29.13 -8.24 21.47
CA ILE A 477 28.36 -7.14 22.05
C ILE A 477 28.71 -5.81 21.35
N ARG A 478 30.01 -5.57 21.05
CA ARG A 478 30.46 -4.39 20.33
C ARG A 478 29.83 -4.29 18.92
N ARG A 479 29.75 -5.41 18.19
CA ARG A 479 29.10 -5.44 16.85
C ARG A 479 27.59 -5.20 16.95
N ILE A 480 26.92 -5.81 17.93
CA ILE A 480 25.50 -5.57 18.19
C ILE A 480 25.27 -4.09 18.52
N ALA A 481 26.09 -3.51 19.41
CA ALA A 481 25.97 -2.11 19.81
C ALA A 481 26.14 -1.16 18.61
N PHE A 482 27.07 -1.42 17.71
CA PHE A 482 27.27 -0.62 16.51
C PHE A 482 26.06 -0.64 15.59
N VAL A 483 25.47 -1.81 15.32
CA VAL A 483 24.25 -1.91 14.52
C VAL A 483 23.07 -1.22 15.21
N SER A 484 22.93 -1.43 16.53
CA SER A 484 21.89 -0.76 17.32
C SER A 484 22.04 0.77 17.28
N GLN A 485 23.26 1.30 17.40
CA GLN A 485 23.54 2.74 17.27
C GLN A 485 23.07 3.29 15.91
N LEU A 486 23.36 2.56 14.81
CA LEU A 486 22.95 2.98 13.47
C LEU A 486 21.42 3.05 13.34
N LEU A 487 20.71 2.07 13.87
CA LEU A 487 19.24 2.01 13.83
C LEU A 487 18.62 3.08 14.74
N THR A 488 19.13 3.22 15.97
CA THR A 488 18.65 4.21 16.95
C THR A 488 18.78 5.63 16.44
N ARG A 489 19.95 6.02 15.90
CA ARG A 489 20.11 7.36 15.32
C ARG A 489 19.21 7.65 14.11
N ASN A 490 18.65 6.60 13.48
CA ASN A 490 17.68 6.71 12.42
C ASN A 490 16.22 6.67 12.90
N GLY A 491 15.98 6.80 14.21
CA GLY A 491 14.64 6.90 14.79
C GLY A 491 13.95 5.56 15.02
N THR A 492 14.69 4.44 15.01
CA THR A 492 14.15 3.11 15.25
C THR A 492 14.28 2.72 16.71
N ILE A 493 13.25 2.10 17.28
CA ILE A 493 13.34 1.44 18.59
C ILE A 493 13.96 0.07 18.38
N VAL A 494 15.15 -0.15 18.92
CA VAL A 494 15.89 -1.39 18.76
C VAL A 494 15.76 -2.23 20.02
N LEU A 495 15.15 -3.39 19.93
CA LEU A 495 15.00 -4.34 21.04
C LEU A 495 16.08 -5.41 20.94
N VAL A 496 17.11 -5.31 21.75
CA VAL A 496 18.23 -6.24 21.76
C VAL A 496 18.00 -7.34 22.81
N SER A 497 17.94 -8.59 22.41
CA SER A 497 17.84 -9.76 23.30
C SER A 497 19.16 -10.54 23.31
N ALA A 498 20.07 -10.22 24.22
CA ALA A 498 21.37 -10.87 24.34
C ALA A 498 21.70 -11.21 25.80
N ILE A 499 22.50 -12.25 26.07
CA ILE A 499 22.96 -12.56 27.43
C ILE A 499 23.80 -11.42 27.98
N SER A 500 24.76 -10.92 27.17
CA SER A 500 25.68 -9.80 27.50
C SER A 500 26.21 -9.89 28.95
N PRO A 501 27.05 -10.91 29.26
CA PRO A 501 27.31 -11.28 30.66
C PRO A 501 28.16 -10.29 31.43
N TYR A 502 29.00 -9.48 30.75
CA TYR A 502 29.95 -8.58 31.38
C TYR A 502 29.45 -7.14 31.40
N ARG A 503 29.52 -6.48 32.56
CA ARG A 503 29.08 -5.09 32.76
C ARG A 503 29.82 -4.13 31.84
N ALA A 504 31.15 -4.23 31.81
CA ALA A 504 31.96 -3.34 30.97
C ALA A 504 31.55 -3.29 29.50
N ALA A 505 31.12 -4.44 28.93
CA ALA A 505 30.65 -4.50 27.55
C ALA A 505 29.28 -3.82 27.39
N ARG A 506 28.37 -3.92 28.36
CA ARG A 506 27.08 -3.23 28.36
C ARG A 506 27.24 -1.72 28.55
N ASP A 507 28.13 -1.30 29.47
CA ASP A 507 28.43 0.12 29.69
C ASP A 507 29.05 0.76 28.45
N ALA A 508 29.94 0.06 27.75
CA ALA A 508 30.48 0.49 26.48
C ALA A 508 29.40 0.62 25.38
N ALA A 509 28.47 -0.34 25.33
CA ALA A 509 27.32 -0.29 24.41
C ALA A 509 26.43 0.93 24.72
N ARG A 510 26.06 1.14 25.99
CA ARG A 510 25.29 2.31 26.45
C ARG A 510 25.98 3.63 26.03
N SER A 511 27.28 3.76 26.31
CA SER A 511 28.03 4.95 25.98
C SER A 511 28.12 5.24 24.48
N SER A 512 28.20 4.20 23.63
CA SER A 512 28.27 4.34 22.18
C SER A 512 26.93 4.66 21.54
N ILE A 513 25.84 4.15 22.07
CA ILE A 513 24.49 4.31 21.53
C ILE A 513 23.85 5.63 21.96
N GLY A 514 24.00 6.01 23.22
CA GLY A 514 23.42 7.22 23.84
C GLY A 514 22.00 6.98 24.35
N GLU A 515 21.03 6.90 23.46
CA GLU A 515 19.62 6.61 23.81
C GLU A 515 19.45 5.12 24.13
N PHE A 516 19.44 4.78 25.43
CA PHE A 516 19.58 3.41 25.89
C PHE A 516 18.78 3.13 27.17
N LEU A 517 17.99 2.05 27.18
CA LEU A 517 17.34 1.51 28.37
C LEU A 517 17.81 0.07 28.61
N GLU A 518 18.34 -0.21 29.78
CA GLU A 518 18.75 -1.56 30.19
C GLU A 518 17.61 -2.27 30.91
N VAL A 519 17.23 -3.44 30.39
CA VAL A 519 16.21 -4.33 30.98
C VAL A 519 16.89 -5.54 31.55
N TYR A 520 16.95 -5.61 32.86
CA TYR A 520 17.46 -6.79 33.57
C TYR A 520 16.36 -7.83 33.73
N VAL A 521 16.49 -8.93 33.00
CA VAL A 521 15.60 -10.10 33.15
C VAL A 521 16.15 -10.97 34.26
N ASN A 522 15.74 -10.64 35.48
CA ASN A 522 16.18 -11.28 36.72
C ASN A 522 15.42 -12.61 36.94
N THR A 523 16.13 -13.71 36.76
CA THR A 523 15.58 -15.04 36.93
C THR A 523 16.60 -15.89 37.68
N PRO A 524 16.24 -16.52 38.80
CA PRO A 524 17.13 -17.42 39.52
C PRO A 524 17.68 -18.52 38.61
N LEU A 525 18.97 -18.88 38.80
CA LEU A 525 19.63 -19.90 37.99
C LEU A 525 18.86 -21.22 37.99
N SER A 526 18.35 -21.64 39.14
CA SER A 526 17.55 -22.85 39.31
C SER A 526 16.29 -22.87 38.42
N VAL A 527 15.66 -21.70 38.24
CA VAL A 527 14.48 -21.57 37.37
C VAL A 527 14.90 -21.59 35.89
N CYS A 528 16.05 -20.99 35.55
CA CYS A 528 16.60 -21.06 34.20
C CYS A 528 16.98 -22.49 33.80
N GLU A 529 17.58 -23.24 34.71
CA GLU A 529 17.92 -24.68 34.55
C GLU A 529 16.66 -25.54 34.38
N LEU A 530 15.59 -25.25 35.12
CA LEU A 530 14.31 -25.97 34.99
C LEU A 530 13.64 -25.72 33.64
N ARG A 531 13.79 -24.50 33.10
CA ARG A 531 13.22 -24.12 31.80
C ARG A 531 13.99 -24.66 30.60
N ASP A 532 15.26 -24.87 30.71
CA ASP A 532 16.30 -25.30 29.73
C ASP A 532 15.80 -25.78 28.36
N ALA A 533 15.02 -24.96 27.67
CA ALA A 533 14.36 -25.28 26.39
C ALA A 533 15.34 -25.70 25.26
N LYS A 534 16.64 -25.39 25.41
CA LYS A 534 17.69 -25.72 24.44
C LYS A 534 18.63 -26.84 24.93
N LEU A 535 18.36 -27.41 26.09
CA LEU A 535 19.19 -28.42 26.76
C LEU A 535 20.65 -27.99 26.97
N LEU A 536 20.88 -26.67 27.11
CA LEU A 536 22.23 -26.12 27.26
C LEU A 536 22.77 -26.28 28.64
N TYR A 537 21.95 -26.11 29.70
CA TYR A 537 22.33 -26.33 31.07
C TYR A 537 22.62 -27.82 31.33
N GLN A 538 21.80 -28.70 30.79
CA GLN A 538 22.03 -30.14 30.89
C GLN A 538 23.38 -30.54 30.28
N LYS A 539 23.71 -30.00 29.08
CA LYS A 539 24.99 -30.24 28.41
C LYS A 539 26.18 -29.66 29.19
N ALA A 540 26.04 -28.45 29.75
CA ALA A 540 27.09 -27.82 30.56
C ALA A 540 27.36 -28.59 31.84
N ARG A 541 26.31 -29.02 32.56
CA ARG A 541 26.43 -29.86 33.76
C ARG A 541 27.05 -31.23 33.46
N ALA A 542 26.81 -31.80 32.30
CA ALA A 542 27.40 -33.07 31.85
C ALA A 542 28.85 -32.88 31.31
N GLY A 543 29.44 -31.68 31.37
CA GLY A 543 30.79 -31.39 30.87
C GLY A 543 30.93 -31.34 29.35
N GLY A 544 29.82 -31.38 28.63
CA GLY A 544 29.79 -31.25 27.16
C GLY A 544 29.90 -29.83 26.60
N LEU A 545 29.80 -28.81 27.45
CA LEU A 545 29.98 -27.40 27.13
C LEU A 545 30.85 -26.76 28.22
N THR A 546 31.92 -26.07 27.81
CA THR A 546 32.79 -25.28 28.68
C THR A 546 32.60 -23.79 28.45
N GLY A 547 32.81 -22.94 29.46
CA GLY A 547 32.61 -21.52 29.40
C GLY A 547 31.14 -21.11 29.26
N PHE A 548 30.22 -21.85 29.90
CA PHE A 548 28.80 -21.56 29.86
C PHE A 548 28.41 -20.56 30.95
N THR A 549 27.81 -19.43 30.55
CA THR A 549 27.44 -18.33 31.46
C THR A 549 26.44 -18.78 32.51
N GLY A 550 26.79 -18.58 33.77
CA GLY A 550 26.00 -18.99 34.95
C GLY A 550 26.38 -20.34 35.51
N ILE A 551 27.25 -21.13 34.89
CA ILE A 551 27.78 -22.41 35.40
C ILE A 551 29.28 -22.27 35.69
N ASP A 552 30.11 -22.17 34.67
CA ASP A 552 31.56 -22.08 34.72
C ASP A 552 32.12 -20.73 34.24
N ASP A 553 31.26 -19.87 33.67
CA ASP A 553 31.56 -18.49 33.28
C ASP A 553 30.61 -17.52 34.03
N PRO A 554 31.10 -16.40 34.60
CA PRO A 554 30.29 -15.50 35.41
C PRO A 554 29.27 -14.71 34.56
N TYR A 555 28.12 -14.43 35.18
CA TYR A 555 27.18 -13.40 34.76
C TYR A 555 27.24 -12.25 35.79
N GLU A 556 27.55 -11.07 35.34
CA GLU A 556 27.62 -9.86 36.17
C GLU A 556 26.28 -9.08 36.06
N PRO A 557 25.39 -9.16 37.08
CA PRO A 557 24.13 -8.41 37.06
C PRO A 557 24.36 -6.91 36.91
N PRO A 558 23.50 -6.16 36.17
CA PRO A 558 23.59 -4.70 36.13
C PRO A 558 23.42 -4.11 37.53
N LEU A 559 24.09 -2.96 37.77
CA LEU A 559 24.04 -2.29 39.06
C LEU A 559 22.82 -1.39 39.18
N ASP A 560 22.46 -0.71 38.10
CA ASP A 560 21.39 0.27 38.05
C ASP A 560 20.64 0.17 36.71
N PRO A 561 19.92 -0.94 36.47
CA PRO A 561 19.12 -1.08 35.27
C PRO A 561 17.84 -0.25 35.37
N GLU A 562 17.43 0.40 34.26
CA GLU A 562 16.18 1.18 34.23
C GLU A 562 14.95 0.30 34.50
N ILE A 563 15.01 -0.98 34.14
CA ILE A 563 13.86 -1.90 34.29
C ILE A 563 14.34 -3.25 34.80
N VAL A 564 13.63 -3.78 35.80
CA VAL A 564 13.83 -5.13 36.30
C VAL A 564 12.56 -5.96 36.08
N CYS A 565 12.72 -7.10 35.39
CA CYS A 565 11.66 -8.09 35.17
C CYS A 565 11.97 -9.36 35.94
N ASN A 566 11.20 -9.67 36.99
CA ASN A 566 11.36 -10.86 37.82
C ASN A 566 10.51 -12.01 37.25
N THR A 567 10.99 -12.71 36.23
CA THR A 567 10.18 -13.71 35.49
C THR A 567 9.90 -15.01 36.26
N ALA A 568 10.40 -15.17 37.48
CA ALA A 568 9.99 -16.24 38.39
C ALA A 568 8.61 -15.94 39.04
N GLU A 569 8.25 -14.65 39.13
CA GLU A 569 7.08 -14.15 39.84
C GLU A 569 6.09 -13.44 38.91
N GLU A 570 6.59 -12.87 37.82
CA GLU A 570 5.84 -12.08 36.86
C GLU A 570 5.48 -12.91 35.63
N SER A 571 4.28 -12.67 35.08
CA SER A 571 3.89 -13.15 33.75
C SER A 571 4.64 -12.40 32.64
N THR A 572 4.74 -13.00 31.47
CA THR A 572 5.31 -12.35 30.28
C THR A 572 4.62 -11.01 29.98
N ARG A 573 3.30 -10.94 30.17
CA ARG A 573 2.50 -9.74 29.90
C ARG A 573 2.83 -8.62 30.90
N GLU A 574 2.95 -8.91 32.16
CA GLU A 574 3.32 -7.91 33.19
C GLU A 574 4.71 -7.35 32.93
N SER A 575 5.69 -8.22 32.68
CA SER A 575 7.05 -7.80 32.34
C SER A 575 7.08 -6.96 31.05
N ALA A 576 6.34 -7.37 30.01
CA ALA A 576 6.26 -6.60 28.76
C ALA A 576 5.62 -5.22 28.96
N SER A 577 4.53 -5.14 29.70
CA SER A 577 3.85 -3.88 29.97
C SER A 577 4.73 -2.88 30.74
N LYS A 578 5.57 -3.35 31.68
CA LYS A 578 6.57 -2.51 32.35
C LYS A 578 7.55 -1.89 31.37
N VAL A 579 8.07 -2.70 30.45
CA VAL A 579 9.03 -2.23 29.44
C VAL A 579 8.38 -1.27 28.47
N VAL A 580 7.18 -1.57 27.98
CA VAL A 580 6.43 -0.67 27.08
C VAL A 580 6.17 0.68 27.76
N ALA A 581 5.73 0.69 29.01
CA ALA A 581 5.50 1.93 29.76
C ALA A 581 6.78 2.77 29.89
N ALA A 582 7.94 2.15 30.19
CA ALA A 582 9.21 2.85 30.28
C ALA A 582 9.68 3.40 28.91
N VAL A 583 9.49 2.64 27.84
CA VAL A 583 9.79 3.10 26.46
C VAL A 583 8.95 4.32 26.10
N LEU A 584 7.64 4.27 26.34
CA LEU A 584 6.72 5.38 26.04
C LEU A 584 7.04 6.62 26.88
N HIS A 585 7.38 6.44 28.15
CA HIS A 585 7.81 7.53 29.03
C HIS A 585 9.13 8.16 28.53
N HIS A 586 10.12 7.35 28.16
CA HIS A 586 11.42 7.84 27.65
C HIS A 586 11.27 8.62 26.34
N LEU A 587 10.36 8.20 25.48
CA LEU A 587 10.07 8.88 24.21
C LEU A 587 9.18 10.11 24.39
N HIS A 588 8.85 10.52 25.61
CA HIS A 588 7.88 11.57 25.92
C HIS A 588 6.54 11.38 25.20
N PHE A 589 6.17 10.12 25.02
CA PHE A 589 4.92 9.73 24.38
C PHE A 589 3.78 9.90 25.39
N GLU A 590 3.38 11.15 25.70
CA GLU A 590 2.13 11.40 26.37
C GLU A 590 1.01 11.02 25.42
N ALA A 591 0.35 9.92 25.74
CA ALA A 591 -0.84 9.50 25.04
C ALA A 591 -1.90 10.59 25.23
N SER A 592 -2.14 11.40 24.22
CA SER A 592 -3.38 12.17 24.06
C SER A 592 -4.51 11.15 23.82
N ILE A 593 -4.81 10.38 24.86
CA ILE A 593 -6.00 9.52 24.91
C ILE A 593 -7.14 10.45 25.28
N GLY A 594 -7.89 10.92 24.29
CA GLY A 594 -9.17 11.58 24.52
C GLY A 594 -10.09 10.66 25.33
N PRO A 595 -11.01 11.20 26.15
CA PRO A 595 -11.76 10.45 27.17
C PRO A 595 -12.73 9.38 26.65
N HIS A 596 -12.79 9.12 25.35
CA HIS A 596 -13.73 8.17 24.75
C HIS A 596 -13.14 6.79 24.39
N CYS A 597 -11.85 6.52 24.65
CA CYS A 597 -11.25 5.22 24.35
C CYS A 597 -10.97 4.35 25.60
N SER A 598 -11.32 4.78 26.80
CA SER A 598 -11.07 4.02 28.04
C SER A 598 -12.08 2.91 28.34
N MET A 599 -13.14 2.74 27.52
CA MET A 599 -14.17 1.70 27.76
C MET A 599 -13.94 0.36 27.01
N ALA A 600 -12.90 0.23 26.20
CA ALA A 600 -12.65 -1.00 25.43
C ALA A 600 -11.65 -1.99 26.08
N LEU A 601 -11.08 -1.66 27.24
CA LEU A 601 -10.08 -2.50 27.91
C LEU A 601 -10.59 -3.32 29.10
N THR A 602 -11.88 -3.22 29.45
CA THR A 602 -12.50 -4.05 30.50
C THR A 602 -13.74 -4.73 29.94
N SER A 603 -13.59 -5.95 29.46
CA SER A 603 -14.55 -7.05 29.35
C SER A 603 -14.44 -7.79 28.01
N HIS A 604 -13.55 -8.76 27.92
CA HIS A 604 -13.79 -9.97 27.12
C HIS A 604 -13.27 -11.16 27.92
N ASN A 605 -14.16 -11.77 28.68
CA ASN A 605 -14.05 -13.15 29.09
C ASN A 605 -14.12 -14.02 27.82
N VAL A 606 -13.00 -14.57 27.43
CA VAL A 606 -12.96 -15.63 26.40
C VAL A 606 -13.04 -16.95 27.14
N THR A 607 -14.18 -17.61 27.05
CA THR A 607 -14.37 -19.02 27.38
C THR A 607 -13.56 -19.87 26.42
N GLU A 608 -12.69 -20.69 26.98
CA GLU A 608 -11.93 -21.71 26.27
C GLU A 608 -12.88 -22.74 25.63
N ALA A 609 -12.69 -23.03 24.35
CA ALA A 609 -13.21 -24.20 23.68
C ALA A 609 -12.06 -25.15 23.35
N PRO A 610 -12.15 -26.46 23.69
CA PRO A 610 -11.05 -27.41 23.52
C PRO A 610 -10.98 -27.90 22.07
N TRP A 611 -9.80 -27.87 21.50
CA TRP A 611 -9.47 -28.52 20.22
C TRP A 611 -9.29 -30.02 20.42
N LYS A 612 -10.06 -30.81 19.71
CA LYS A 612 -9.73 -32.20 19.32
C LYS A 612 -9.24 -32.23 17.89
#